data_418f5d9a5c490813c2635064d2c27a9b
#
_entry.id   418f5d9a5c490813c2635064d2c27a9b
#
_cell.length_a   1.000
_cell.length_b   1.000
_cell.length_c   1.000
_cell.angle_alpha   90.00
_cell.angle_beta   90.00
_cell.angle_gamma   90.00
#
_symmetry.space_group_name_H-M   'P 1'
#
loop_
_entity.id
_entity.type
_entity.pdbx_description
1 polymer ?
#
loop_
_entity_poly.entity_id
_entity_poly.type
_entity_poly.pdbx_seq_one_letter_code
_entity_poly.pdbx_strand_id
1 'polypeptide(L)'
;MKRTTKRAVVLLAVAMMTLQIAAFAAPAPEVLLSPAAAETVSIQPRGAFFWQGTSTISPNSGSVTVSGQTKCYESVGEIGVTLTVYRSLGGGAWEYVWSNTYKGYNARTLQTPNINVPTGSGTYKVEGYHYAIQNGVTESNWSETNSVTVW
;
A
#
# COMPACT_ATOMS: atom_id res chain seq x y z
N MET A 1 84.85 -50.41 -8.47
CA MET A 1 84.64 -48.94 -8.64
C MET A 1 83.21 -48.62 -8.86
N LYS A 2 82.45 -48.19 -7.82
CA LYS A 2 81.08 -47.72 -7.93
C LYS A 2 80.98 -46.41 -7.15
N ARG A 3 80.74 -45.33 -7.89
CA ARG A 3 80.51 -43.99 -7.33
C ARG A 3 79.04 -43.88 -6.86
N THR A 4 78.82 -43.68 -5.61
CA THR A 4 77.53 -43.39 -5.00
C THR A 4 77.30 -41.86 -4.98
N THR A 5 76.45 -41.39 -5.78
CA THR A 5 75.97 -39.96 -5.78
C THR A 5 74.93 -39.77 -4.67
N LYS A 6 75.30 -39.01 -3.63
CA LYS A 6 74.39 -38.58 -2.58
C LYS A 6 73.49 -37.46 -3.14
N ARG A 7 72.21 -37.73 -3.29
CA ARG A 7 71.20 -36.70 -3.60
C ARG A 7 70.75 -36.06 -2.28
N ALA A 8 71.12 -34.82 -2.12
CA ALA A 8 70.59 -34.00 -1.04
C ALA A 8 69.14 -33.66 -1.35
N VAL A 9 68.23 -34.11 -0.51
CA VAL A 9 66.82 -33.70 -0.57
C VAL A 9 66.70 -32.43 0.25
N VAL A 10 66.53 -31.30 -0.42
CA VAL A 10 66.17 -30.03 0.23
C VAL A 10 64.67 -30.06 0.52
N LEU A 11 64.30 -30.21 1.77
CA LEU A 11 62.92 -30.04 2.25
C LEU A 11 62.64 -28.57 2.37
N LEU A 12 61.93 -28.05 1.37
CA LEU A 12 61.34 -26.69 1.39
C LEU A 12 60.06 -26.73 2.23
N ALA A 13 60.15 -26.32 3.49
CA ALA A 13 59.03 -26.15 4.35
C ALA A 13 58.31 -24.85 3.92
N VAL A 14 57.25 -25.00 3.11
CA VAL A 14 56.31 -23.89 2.81
C VAL A 14 55.42 -23.73 4.03
N ALA A 15 55.70 -22.72 4.86
CA ALA A 15 54.79 -22.30 5.91
C ALA A 15 53.57 -21.63 5.25
N MET A 16 52.47 -22.36 5.09
CA MET A 16 51.19 -21.81 4.76
C MET A 16 50.67 -21.05 5.99
N MET A 17 50.86 -19.73 6.02
CA MET A 17 50.10 -18.85 6.89
C MET A 17 48.67 -18.85 6.38
N THR A 18 47.79 -19.62 7.01
CA THR A 18 46.33 -19.49 6.85
C THR A 18 45.91 -18.20 7.51
N LEU A 19 45.74 -17.16 6.69
CA LEU A 19 45.09 -15.93 7.12
C LEU A 19 43.60 -16.25 7.36
N GLN A 20 43.24 -16.50 8.62
CA GLN A 20 41.84 -16.60 9.01
C GLN A 20 41.26 -15.19 8.93
N ILE A 21 40.63 -14.88 7.81
CA ILE A 21 39.73 -13.72 7.70
C ILE A 21 38.49 -14.07 8.54
N ALA A 22 38.45 -13.55 9.77
CA ALA A 22 37.23 -13.52 10.54
C ALA A 22 36.22 -12.69 9.72
N ALA A 23 35.35 -13.37 9.02
CA ALA A 23 34.17 -12.74 8.42
C ALA A 23 33.34 -12.22 9.59
N PHE A 24 33.49 -10.93 9.92
CA PHE A 24 32.49 -10.23 10.69
C PHE A 24 31.21 -10.26 9.82
N ALA A 25 30.30 -11.16 10.15
CA ALA A 25 28.95 -11.10 9.65
C ALA A 25 28.38 -9.75 10.14
N ALA A 26 28.33 -8.77 9.24
CA ALA A 26 27.59 -7.56 9.50
C ALA A 26 26.16 -7.99 9.87
N PRO A 27 25.57 -7.46 10.95
CA PRO A 27 24.16 -7.73 11.23
C PRO A 27 23.39 -7.39 9.97
N ALA A 28 22.55 -8.33 9.52
CA ALA A 28 21.66 -8.07 8.42
C ALA A 28 20.91 -6.77 8.75
N PRO A 29 20.77 -5.83 7.78
CA PRO A 29 19.99 -4.64 8.03
C PRO A 29 18.61 -5.12 8.47
N GLU A 30 18.21 -4.77 9.70
CA GLU A 30 16.80 -4.85 10.08
C GLU A 30 16.06 -4.04 9.05
N VAL A 31 15.37 -4.73 8.15
CA VAL A 31 14.36 -4.12 7.29
C VAL A 31 13.28 -3.66 8.25
N LEU A 32 13.41 -2.43 8.74
CA LEU A 32 12.31 -1.70 9.32
C LEU A 32 11.24 -1.73 8.22
N LEU A 33 10.27 -2.62 8.38
CA LEU A 33 9.06 -2.61 7.58
C LEU A 33 8.43 -1.25 7.84
N SER A 34 8.77 -0.28 6.97
CA SER A 34 8.09 1.01 6.96
C SER A 34 6.61 0.71 6.84
N PRO A 35 5.75 1.23 7.72
CA PRO A 35 4.32 1.02 7.57
C PRO A 35 3.97 1.38 6.13
N ALA A 36 3.30 0.45 5.41
CA ALA A 36 2.95 0.67 4.02
C ALA A 36 2.24 2.03 3.93
N ALA A 37 2.74 2.89 3.06
CA ALA A 37 2.21 4.23 2.92
C ALA A 37 0.71 4.17 2.61
N ALA A 38 -0.08 5.08 3.19
CA ALA A 38 -1.49 5.20 2.86
C ALA A 38 -1.64 5.59 1.39
N GLU A 39 -2.42 4.80 0.65
CA GLU A 39 -2.71 5.09 -0.74
C GLU A 39 -3.91 6.03 -0.84
N THR A 40 -3.71 7.15 -1.52
CA THR A 40 -4.73 8.18 -1.73
C THR A 40 -4.86 8.50 -3.20
N VAL A 41 -6.05 8.38 -3.73
CA VAL A 41 -6.39 8.81 -5.09
C VAL A 41 -7.40 9.94 -5.05
N SER A 42 -7.12 10.98 -5.81
CA SER A 42 -7.96 12.16 -5.95
C SER A 42 -8.37 12.33 -7.40
N ILE A 43 -9.64 12.61 -7.62
CA ILE A 43 -10.20 12.90 -8.94
C ILE A 43 -10.88 14.27 -8.93
N GLN A 44 -10.72 15.00 -10.04
CA GLN A 44 -11.34 16.30 -10.26
C GLN A 44 -12.28 16.20 -11.48
N PRO A 45 -13.57 15.98 -11.28
CA PRO A 45 -14.52 15.99 -12.36
C PRO A 45 -14.78 17.43 -12.84
N ARG A 46 -15.23 17.57 -14.08
CA ARG A 46 -15.66 18.85 -14.65
C ARG A 46 -17.16 19.04 -14.40
N GLY A 47 -17.55 19.29 -13.14
CA GLY A 47 -18.93 19.55 -12.77
C GLY A 47 -19.17 21.04 -12.47
N ALA A 48 -20.44 21.45 -12.39
CA ALA A 48 -20.82 22.79 -12.02
C ALA A 48 -20.61 23.03 -10.51
N PHE A 49 -20.88 22.04 -9.68
CA PHE A 49 -20.76 22.13 -8.22
C PHE A 49 -19.88 21.03 -7.59
N PHE A 50 -19.71 19.85 -8.20
CA PHE A 50 -18.81 18.82 -7.71
C PHE A 50 -17.36 19.18 -8.08
N TRP A 51 -16.50 19.25 -7.07
CA TRP A 51 -15.08 19.61 -7.27
C TRP A 51 -14.14 18.41 -7.23
N GLN A 52 -14.22 17.58 -6.16
CA GLN A 52 -13.21 16.55 -5.92
C GLN A 52 -13.77 15.38 -5.10
N GLY A 53 -13.39 14.16 -5.48
CA GLY A 53 -13.54 12.96 -4.68
C GLY A 53 -12.18 12.36 -4.36
N THR A 54 -11.99 11.87 -3.13
CA THR A 54 -10.75 11.23 -2.69
C THR A 54 -11.09 10.01 -1.85
N SER A 55 -10.46 8.89 -2.13
CA SER A 55 -10.50 7.68 -1.30
C SER A 55 -9.11 7.31 -0.84
N THR A 56 -9.01 6.76 0.36
CA THR A 56 -7.74 6.39 0.99
C THR A 56 -7.86 4.99 1.57
N ILE A 57 -6.81 4.19 1.43
CA ILE A 57 -6.66 2.89 2.08
C ILE A 57 -5.29 2.80 2.76
N SER A 58 -5.25 2.23 3.95
CA SER A 58 -4.01 1.94 4.69
C SER A 58 -4.09 0.54 5.26
N PRO A 59 -3.06 -0.31 5.08
CA PRO A 59 -3.04 -1.64 5.66
C PRO A 59 -2.72 -1.57 7.16
N ASN A 60 -3.35 -2.47 7.93
CA ASN A 60 -3.04 -2.76 9.32
C ASN A 60 -2.87 -4.27 9.49
N SER A 61 -2.52 -4.73 10.69
CA SER A 61 -2.50 -6.17 11.00
C SER A 61 -3.92 -6.75 10.93
N GLY A 62 -4.18 -7.62 9.94
CA GLY A 62 -5.47 -8.30 9.75
C GLY A 62 -6.64 -7.41 9.34
N SER A 63 -6.41 -6.15 8.94
CA SER A 63 -7.46 -5.20 8.56
C SER A 63 -6.94 -4.14 7.60
N VAL A 64 -7.86 -3.36 7.03
CA VAL A 64 -7.53 -2.11 6.32
C VAL A 64 -8.28 -0.95 6.99
N THR A 65 -7.65 0.21 7.05
CA THR A 65 -8.31 1.47 7.39
C THR A 65 -8.64 2.22 6.12
N VAL A 66 -9.89 2.62 5.97
CA VAL A 66 -10.38 3.32 4.79
C VAL A 66 -11.03 4.65 5.18
N SER A 67 -10.92 5.65 4.31
CA SER A 67 -11.63 6.91 4.43
C SER A 67 -11.93 7.51 3.07
N GLY A 68 -12.87 8.46 3.02
CA GLY A 68 -13.23 9.17 1.81
C GLY A 68 -13.57 10.63 2.08
N GLN A 69 -13.29 11.48 1.11
CA GLN A 69 -13.68 12.89 1.13
C GLN A 69 -14.31 13.28 -0.19
N THR A 70 -15.45 13.97 -0.10
CA THR A 70 -16.10 14.63 -1.24
C THR A 70 -16.11 16.13 -1.01
N LYS A 71 -15.72 16.90 -2.01
CA LYS A 71 -15.72 18.38 -1.99
C LYS A 71 -16.51 18.95 -3.14
N CYS A 72 -17.19 20.06 -2.85
CA CYS A 72 -17.91 20.88 -3.83
C CYS A 72 -17.35 22.29 -3.87
N TYR A 73 -17.64 23.05 -4.94
CA TYR A 73 -17.29 24.46 -5.04
C TYR A 73 -18.10 25.34 -4.07
N GLU A 74 -19.34 24.90 -3.78
CA GLU A 74 -20.29 25.56 -2.88
C GLU A 74 -21.03 24.54 -2.01
N SER A 75 -21.83 25.00 -1.05
CA SER A 75 -22.72 24.13 -0.27
C SER A 75 -23.82 23.57 -1.17
N VAL A 76 -24.02 22.27 -1.14
CA VAL A 76 -25.02 21.54 -1.92
C VAL A 76 -26.09 20.92 -1.01
N GLY A 77 -27.27 20.62 -1.56
CA GLY A 77 -28.37 20.06 -0.80
C GLY A 77 -28.04 18.70 -0.16
N GLU A 78 -27.39 17.82 -0.91
CA GLU A 78 -26.84 16.54 -0.41
C GLU A 78 -25.45 16.31 -1.01
N ILE A 79 -24.53 15.79 -0.19
CA ILE A 79 -23.18 15.37 -0.57
C ILE A 79 -22.93 13.98 -0.01
N GLY A 80 -22.29 13.08 -0.77
CA GLY A 80 -22.10 11.72 -0.32
C GLY A 80 -20.84 11.04 -0.87
N VAL A 81 -20.47 9.95 -0.19
CA VAL A 81 -19.50 8.99 -0.69
C VAL A 81 -19.90 7.58 -0.25
N THR A 82 -19.86 6.64 -1.21
CA THR A 82 -19.92 5.21 -0.94
C THR A 82 -18.53 4.64 -1.10
N LEU A 83 -17.97 4.08 -0.04
CA LEU A 83 -16.68 3.39 -0.04
C LEU A 83 -16.92 1.89 -0.16
N THR A 84 -16.23 1.23 -1.09
CA THR A 84 -16.31 -0.22 -1.29
C THR A 84 -14.91 -0.81 -1.26
N VAL A 85 -14.70 -1.80 -0.39
CA VAL A 85 -13.44 -2.54 -0.25
C VAL A 85 -13.53 -3.82 -1.06
N TYR A 86 -12.50 -4.08 -1.85
CA TYR A 86 -12.34 -5.29 -2.64
C TYR A 86 -11.06 -6.03 -2.26
N ARG A 87 -11.10 -7.36 -2.33
CA ARG A 87 -9.97 -8.27 -2.16
C ARG A 87 -9.56 -8.85 -3.52
N SER A 88 -8.26 -8.89 -3.78
CA SER A 88 -7.73 -9.55 -4.98
C SER A 88 -7.84 -11.07 -4.87
N LEU A 89 -8.37 -11.69 -5.92
CA LEU A 89 -8.35 -13.15 -6.14
C LEU A 89 -7.19 -13.59 -7.05
N GLY A 90 -6.36 -12.64 -7.50
CA GLY A 90 -5.34 -12.87 -8.51
C GLY A 90 -5.89 -12.79 -9.94
N GLY A 91 -4.99 -12.69 -10.94
CA GLY A 91 -5.38 -12.63 -12.35
C GLY A 91 -6.26 -11.43 -12.76
N GLY A 92 -6.27 -10.36 -11.96
CA GLY A 92 -7.11 -9.17 -12.19
C GLY A 92 -8.54 -9.29 -11.64
N ALA A 93 -8.91 -10.41 -11.03
CA ALA A 93 -10.22 -10.60 -10.41
C ALA A 93 -10.28 -10.02 -8.99
N TRP A 94 -11.42 -9.43 -8.63
CA TRP A 94 -11.68 -8.79 -7.36
C TRP A 94 -12.97 -9.32 -6.73
N GLU A 95 -12.95 -9.52 -5.43
CA GLU A 95 -14.09 -9.94 -4.62
C GLU A 95 -14.54 -8.80 -3.71
N TYR A 96 -15.85 -8.61 -3.60
CA TYR A 96 -16.45 -7.65 -2.67
C TYR A 96 -16.21 -8.10 -1.22
N VAL A 97 -15.79 -7.17 -0.36
CA VAL A 97 -15.57 -7.42 1.07
C VAL A 97 -16.52 -6.61 1.94
N TRP A 98 -16.63 -5.31 1.66
CA TRP A 98 -17.38 -4.39 2.52
C TRP A 98 -17.76 -3.14 1.74
N SER A 99 -18.88 -2.52 2.11
CA SER A 99 -19.26 -1.19 1.61
C SER A 99 -20.08 -0.43 2.63
N ASN A 100 -19.94 0.89 2.62
CA ASN A 100 -20.83 1.79 3.36
C ASN A 100 -20.94 3.14 2.68
N THR A 101 -22.10 3.79 2.88
CA THR A 101 -22.42 5.11 2.33
C THR A 101 -22.51 6.14 3.44
N TYR A 102 -21.81 7.26 3.25
CA TYR A 102 -21.82 8.41 4.14
C TYR A 102 -22.43 9.60 3.41
N LYS A 103 -23.27 10.35 4.11
CA LYS A 103 -24.00 11.50 3.56
C LYS A 103 -23.87 12.71 4.46
N GLY A 104 -23.91 13.88 3.86
CA GLY A 104 -24.04 15.18 4.49
C GLY A 104 -25.07 16.03 3.77
N TYR A 105 -25.65 17.00 4.46
CA TYR A 105 -26.66 17.87 3.91
C TYR A 105 -26.26 19.33 4.12
N ASN A 106 -26.61 20.18 3.15
CA ASN A 106 -26.27 21.61 3.18
C ASN A 106 -24.78 21.85 3.47
N ALA A 107 -23.92 21.07 2.83
CA ALA A 107 -22.49 21.05 3.10
C ALA A 107 -21.67 21.19 1.81
N ARG A 108 -20.51 21.82 1.93
CA ARG A 108 -19.52 21.95 0.86
C ARG A 108 -18.51 20.79 0.84
N THR A 109 -18.34 20.13 2.00
CA THR A 109 -17.35 19.05 2.16
C THR A 109 -17.95 17.98 3.04
N LEU A 110 -17.76 16.72 2.64
CA LEU A 110 -18.00 15.54 3.45
C LEU A 110 -16.69 14.79 3.63
N GLN A 111 -16.31 14.54 4.89
CA GLN A 111 -15.21 13.69 5.27
C GLN A 111 -15.74 12.52 6.09
N THR A 112 -15.46 11.28 5.68
CA THR A 112 -15.77 10.12 6.52
C THR A 112 -14.80 10.04 7.70
N PRO A 113 -15.15 9.38 8.81
CA PRO A 113 -14.16 8.94 9.78
C PRO A 113 -13.19 7.94 9.12
N ASN A 114 -12.09 7.65 9.80
CA ASN A 114 -11.25 6.51 9.46
C ASN A 114 -11.97 5.23 9.92
N ILE A 115 -12.31 4.36 8.96
CA ILE A 115 -13.08 3.14 9.20
C ILE A 115 -12.13 1.95 9.16
N ASN A 116 -12.03 1.20 10.25
CA ASN A 116 -11.29 -0.05 10.27
C ASN A 116 -12.19 -1.19 9.78
N VAL A 117 -11.80 -1.83 8.68
CA VAL A 117 -12.50 -2.97 8.08
C VAL A 117 -11.67 -4.22 8.33
N PRO A 118 -12.14 -5.17 9.16
CA PRO A 118 -11.47 -6.46 9.35
C PRO A 118 -11.48 -7.26 8.05
N THR A 119 -10.32 -7.68 7.57
CA THR A 119 -10.18 -8.30 6.24
C THR A 119 -9.37 -9.59 6.24
N GLY A 120 -8.50 -9.79 7.23
CA GLY A 120 -7.46 -10.84 7.18
C GLY A 120 -6.33 -10.50 6.22
N SER A 121 -5.40 -11.44 6.02
CA SER A 121 -4.29 -11.28 5.08
C SER A 121 -4.76 -11.30 3.62
N GLY A 122 -4.11 -10.54 2.77
CA GLY A 122 -4.44 -10.43 1.35
C GLY A 122 -4.12 -9.08 0.75
N THR A 123 -4.46 -8.89 -0.53
CA THR A 123 -4.28 -7.63 -1.25
C THR A 123 -5.65 -6.97 -1.46
N TYR A 124 -5.76 -5.70 -1.12
CA TYR A 124 -7.02 -4.96 -1.07
C TYR A 124 -6.92 -3.62 -1.79
N LYS A 125 -8.04 -3.16 -2.36
CA LYS A 125 -8.24 -1.80 -2.88
C LYS A 125 -9.56 -1.23 -2.39
N VAL A 126 -9.71 0.09 -2.52
CA VAL A 126 -10.97 0.80 -2.26
C VAL A 126 -11.42 1.53 -3.52
N GLU A 127 -12.69 1.40 -3.83
CA GLU A 127 -13.40 2.25 -4.78
C GLU A 127 -14.32 3.19 -4.01
N GLY A 128 -14.30 4.47 -4.39
CA GLY A 128 -15.18 5.49 -3.84
C GLY A 128 -16.12 6.04 -4.92
N TYR A 129 -17.42 5.90 -4.71
CA TYR A 129 -18.43 6.62 -5.49
C TYR A 129 -18.78 7.91 -4.77
N HIS A 130 -18.28 9.03 -5.29
CA HIS A 130 -18.49 10.37 -4.76
C HIS A 130 -19.62 11.05 -5.52
N TYR A 131 -20.54 11.71 -4.80
CA TYR A 131 -21.65 12.41 -5.44
C TYR A 131 -22.05 13.67 -4.68
N ALA A 132 -22.72 14.56 -5.40
CA ALA A 132 -23.36 15.74 -4.87
C ALA A 132 -24.69 15.98 -5.59
N ILE A 133 -25.70 16.44 -4.87
CA ILE A 133 -27.04 16.73 -5.39
C ILE A 133 -27.40 18.18 -5.05
N GLN A 134 -27.68 18.97 -6.08
CA GLN A 134 -28.15 20.35 -5.96
C GLN A 134 -29.31 20.59 -6.90
N ASN A 135 -30.45 21.11 -6.37
CA ASN A 135 -31.63 21.41 -7.14
C ASN A 135 -32.15 20.24 -8.03
N GLY A 136 -32.06 19.01 -7.52
CA GLY A 136 -32.43 17.79 -8.24
C GLY A 136 -31.45 17.30 -9.29
N VAL A 137 -30.33 18.01 -9.49
CA VAL A 137 -29.23 17.56 -10.37
C VAL A 137 -28.21 16.80 -9.55
N THR A 138 -27.76 15.66 -10.06
CA THR A 138 -26.69 14.85 -9.45
C THR A 138 -25.42 14.95 -10.29
N GLU A 139 -24.31 15.30 -9.64
CA GLU A 139 -22.98 15.16 -10.20
C GLU A 139 -22.21 14.12 -9.38
N SER A 140 -21.48 13.24 -10.07
CA SER A 140 -20.75 12.15 -9.40
C SER A 140 -19.50 11.75 -10.17
N ASN A 141 -18.58 11.09 -9.44
CA ASN A 141 -17.41 10.48 -10.03
C ASN A 141 -16.88 9.33 -9.15
N TRP A 142 -16.02 8.49 -9.72
CA TRP A 142 -15.38 7.37 -9.05
C TRP A 142 -13.93 7.68 -8.75
N SER A 143 -13.45 7.24 -7.59
CA SER A 143 -12.03 7.13 -7.26
C SER A 143 -11.69 5.67 -6.99
N GLU A 144 -10.48 5.27 -7.34
CA GLU A 144 -9.95 3.94 -7.03
C GLU A 144 -8.53 4.10 -6.48
N THR A 145 -8.23 3.47 -5.35
CA THR A 145 -6.88 3.48 -4.78
C THR A 145 -5.99 2.45 -5.48
N ASN A 146 -4.66 2.63 -5.39
CA ASN A 146 -3.76 1.50 -5.60
C ASN A 146 -4.06 0.41 -4.56
N SER A 147 -3.59 -0.81 -4.81
CA SER A 147 -3.78 -1.90 -3.88
C SER A 147 -2.74 -1.89 -2.77
N VAL A 148 -3.15 -2.30 -1.57
CA VAL A 148 -2.29 -2.50 -0.41
C VAL A 148 -2.33 -3.95 0.03
N THR A 149 -1.24 -4.44 0.66
CA THR A 149 -1.16 -5.81 1.17
C THR A 149 -1.25 -5.82 2.69
N VAL A 150 -2.12 -6.67 3.23
CA VAL A 150 -2.31 -6.96 4.66
C VAL A 150 -1.66 -8.32 4.96
N TRP A 151 -0.84 -8.36 5.99
CA TRP A 151 -0.13 -9.57 6.46
C TRP A 151 -0.77 -10.19 7.68
#